data_50ed152db8b10bd7c80f3954b9e77b92
#
_entry.id   50ed152db8b10bd7c80f3954b9e77b92
#
_cell.length_a   1.000
_cell.length_b   1.000
_cell.length_c   1.000
_cell.angle_alpha   90.00
_cell.angle_beta   90.00
_cell.angle_gamma   90.00
#
_symmetry.space_group_name_H-M   'P 1'
#
loop_
_entity.id
_entity.type
_entity.pdbx_description
1 polymer ?
#
loop_
_entity_poly.entity_id
_entity_poly.type
_entity_poly.pdbx_seq_one_letter_code
_entity_poly.pdbx_strand_id
1 'polypeptide(L)'
;MYRHLYIYFSLLFVIASCGGGGGGGSTPEPPVPGASITLSISDDQIYLGNTVTLTWTTSNASSCTASGSWSGSKALSGSETLTPDSEGQKSYTLTCSNSAGTSTSRTVSTNVIG
;
A
#
# COMPACT_ATOMS: atom_id res chain seq x y z
N MET A 1 -14.61 5.25 -6.64
CA MET A 1 -15.26 5.01 -6.32
C MET A 1 -15.84 3.86 -6.09
N TYR A 2 -16.13 3.11 -6.25
CA TYR A 2 -16.60 1.99 -6.06
C TYR A 2 -16.06 1.35 -4.95
N ARG A 3 -15.05 1.64 -4.45
CA ARG A 3 -14.52 0.95 -3.47
C ARG A 3 -15.37 0.91 -2.32
N HIS A 4 -16.06 1.82 -2.01
CA HIS A 4 -16.77 1.77 -0.85
C HIS A 4 -17.82 0.80 -0.92
N LEU A 5 -18.29 0.56 -1.95
CA LEU A 5 -19.26 -0.33 -2.09
C LEU A 5 -18.95 -1.61 -1.62
N TYR A 6 -17.88 -2.05 -1.89
CA TYR A 6 -17.59 -3.34 -1.50
C TYR A 6 -17.62 -3.45 -0.08
N ILE A 7 -17.25 -2.54 0.54
CA ILE A 7 -17.21 -2.57 1.87
C ILE A 7 -18.49 -2.90 2.47
N TYR A 8 -19.48 -2.30 2.12
CA TYR A 8 -20.68 -2.59 2.69
C TYR A 8 -21.07 -3.92 2.55
N PHE A 9 -20.93 -4.35 1.49
CA PHE A 9 -21.30 -5.51 1.17
C PHE A 9 -20.75 -6.52 2.05
N SER A 10 -19.65 -6.42 2.33
CA SER A 10 -19.08 -7.46 3.03
C SER A 10 -19.73 -7.47 4.37
N LEU A 11 -20.01 -6.43 4.83
CA LEU A 11 -20.55 -6.41 6.01
C LEU A 11 -21.77 -7.14 6.10
N LEU A 12 -22.53 -6.96 5.27
CA LEU A 12 -23.67 -7.58 5.30
C LEU A 12 -23.57 -8.96 5.38
N PHE A 13 -22.89 -9.44 4.66
CA PHE A 13 -22.89 -10.75 4.59
C PHE A 13 -22.55 -11.40 5.86
N VAL A 14 -21.76 -10.89 6.50
CA VAL A 14 -21.37 -11.42 7.65
C VAL A 14 -22.46 -11.72 8.53
N ILE A 15 -23.26 -10.90 8.67
CA ILE A 15 -24.25 -11.14 9.47
C ILE A 15 -24.90 -12.31 9.24
N ALA A 16 -25.19 -12.45 8.19
CA ALA A 16 -25.92 -13.52 7.91
C ALA A 16 -25.40 -14.63 8.56
N SER A 17 -24.36 -14.76 8.38
CA SER A 17 -23.91 -15.91 8.82
C SER A 17 -24.22 -16.19 10.11
N CYS A 18 -24.05 -15.42 10.77
CA CYS A 18 -24.14 -15.76 11.97
C CYS A 18 -25.20 -16.46 12.33
N GLY A 19 -25.99 -16.14 11.88
CA GLY A 19 -26.99 -16.72 12.35
C GLY A 19 -26.74 -17.97 12.70
N GLY A 20 -26.70 -18.43 12.04
CA GLY A 20 -26.70 -19.65 12.32
C GLY A 20 -26.01 -20.05 13.24
N GLY A 21 -25.29 -19.80 13.11
CA GLY A 21 -24.54 -20.34 13.85
C GLY A 21 -24.81 -20.80 14.86
N GLY A 22 -25.14 -20.30 15.18
CA GLY A 22 -25.30 -20.67 16.25
C GLY A 22 -24.54 -21.54 16.61
N GLY A 23 -24.56 -22.10 16.40
CA GLY A 23 -23.97 -23.02 16.95
C GLY A 23 -22.77 -22.83 17.27
N GLY A 24 -22.21 -22.73 16.82
CA GLY A 24 -21.03 -22.86 17.13
C GLY A 24 -20.40 -22.22 17.89
N GLY A 25 -20.46 -21.91 18.30
CA GLY A 25 -19.72 -21.42 19.09
C GLY A 25 -18.80 -20.60 18.51
N SER A 26 -18.10 -20.88 17.79
CA SER A 26 -17.16 -20.05 17.35
C SER A 26 -17.54 -19.42 16.13
N THR A 27 -17.91 -18.28 16.16
CA THR A 27 -18.18 -17.64 14.95
C THR A 27 -16.89 -17.20 14.43
N PRO A 28 -16.66 -17.30 13.23
CA PRO A 28 -15.44 -16.89 12.64
C PRO A 28 -15.36 -15.41 12.71
N GLU A 29 -14.22 -14.91 13.00
CA GLU A 29 -14.07 -13.56 12.98
C GLU A 29 -14.13 -13.01 11.63
N PRO A 30 -14.56 -11.82 11.39
CA PRO A 30 -14.55 -11.27 10.06
C PRO A 30 -13.13 -11.10 9.63
N PRO A 31 -12.86 -11.19 8.39
CA PRO A 31 -11.50 -11.05 7.93
C PRO A 31 -10.99 -9.67 8.21
N VAL A 32 -9.77 -9.57 8.62
CA VAL A 32 -9.17 -8.31 8.85
C VAL A 32 -8.84 -7.69 7.52
N PRO A 33 -9.18 -6.46 7.28
CA PRO A 33 -8.84 -5.86 6.01
C PRO A 33 -7.35 -5.75 5.88
N GLY A 34 -6.86 -6.02 4.73
CA GLY A 34 -5.45 -5.88 4.49
C GLY A 34 -5.05 -4.44 4.40
N ALA A 35 -3.78 -4.19 4.53
CA ALA A 35 -3.28 -2.85 4.37
C ALA A 35 -3.46 -2.41 2.93
N SER A 36 -3.68 -1.16 2.71
CA SER A 36 -3.75 -0.64 1.35
C SER A 36 -2.78 0.51 1.22
N ILE A 37 -2.25 0.69 0.04
CA ILE A 37 -1.25 1.71 -0.22
C ILE A 37 -1.62 2.47 -1.46
N THR A 38 -1.54 3.79 -1.40
CA THR A 38 -1.61 4.62 -2.58
C THR A 38 -0.22 5.23 -2.71
N LEU A 39 0.49 4.88 -3.74
CA LEU A 39 1.85 5.38 -3.95
C LEU A 39 1.90 6.04 -5.31
N SER A 40 2.41 7.24 -5.38
CA SER A 40 2.50 7.95 -6.63
C SER A 40 3.87 8.59 -6.77
N ILE A 41 4.23 8.91 -8.00
CA ILE A 41 5.51 9.52 -8.27
C ILE A 41 5.26 10.74 -9.13
N SER A 42 6.02 11.77 -8.91
CA SER A 42 5.76 13.04 -9.59
C SER A 42 6.02 12.98 -11.08
N ASP A 43 6.99 12.21 -11.49
CA ASP A 43 7.34 12.12 -12.90
C ASP A 43 7.74 10.72 -13.26
N ASP A 44 7.29 10.22 -14.36
CA ASP A 44 7.69 8.87 -14.77
C ASP A 44 8.90 8.92 -15.69
N GLN A 45 9.45 10.10 -15.94
CA GLN A 45 10.65 10.23 -16.74
C GLN A 45 11.33 11.53 -16.35
N ILE A 46 12.59 11.48 -16.05
CA ILE A 46 13.33 12.67 -15.66
C ILE A 46 14.72 12.59 -16.27
N TYR A 47 15.43 13.70 -16.25
CA TYR A 47 16.80 13.69 -16.68
C TYR A 47 17.71 13.52 -15.48
N LEU A 48 18.87 12.95 -15.72
CA LEU A 48 19.80 12.71 -14.65
C LEU A 48 20.11 14.04 -13.95
N GLY A 49 20.10 14.03 -12.67
CA GLY A 49 20.32 15.23 -11.87
C GLY A 49 19.04 15.86 -11.37
N ASN A 50 17.92 15.48 -11.94
CA ASN A 50 16.65 16.02 -11.47
C ASN A 50 16.11 15.16 -10.36
N THR A 51 15.06 15.60 -9.74
CA THR A 51 14.50 14.89 -8.61
C THR A 51 13.10 14.40 -8.93
N VAL A 52 12.67 13.38 -8.20
CA VAL A 52 11.29 12.94 -8.26
C VAL A 52 10.78 12.95 -6.84
N THR A 53 9.51 13.12 -6.69
CA THR A 53 8.88 13.09 -5.38
C THR A 53 7.92 11.92 -5.33
N LEU A 54 8.08 11.10 -4.30
CA LEU A 54 7.17 10.01 -4.07
C LEU A 54 6.21 10.44 -2.99
N THR A 55 4.95 10.15 -3.17
CA THR A 55 3.94 10.50 -2.17
C THR A 55 3.13 9.26 -1.90
N TRP A 56 2.87 8.99 -0.65
CA TRP A 56 2.12 7.80 -0.32
C TRP A 56 1.17 8.01 0.85
N THR A 57 0.10 7.25 0.84
CA THR A 57 -0.81 7.18 1.96
C THR A 57 -1.19 5.72 2.11
N THR A 58 -1.50 5.33 3.31
CA THR A 58 -1.86 3.95 3.55
C THR A 58 -3.07 3.91 4.47
N SER A 59 -3.72 2.79 4.49
CA SER A 59 -4.77 2.56 5.46
C SER A 59 -4.64 1.15 5.98
N ASN A 60 -5.03 0.94 7.19
CA ASN A 60 -4.96 -0.36 7.83
C ASN A 60 -3.54 -0.92 7.87
N ALA A 61 -2.56 -0.05 7.97
CA ALA A 61 -1.17 -0.46 8.03
C ALA A 61 -0.58 -0.03 9.35
N SER A 62 0.35 -0.79 9.85
CA SER A 62 1.05 -0.42 11.06
C SER A 62 2.51 -0.09 10.79
N SER A 63 3.07 -0.57 9.71
CA SER A 63 4.45 -0.23 9.37
C SER A 63 4.66 -0.35 7.88
N CYS A 64 5.57 0.40 7.36
CA CYS A 64 5.90 0.38 5.95
C CYS A 64 7.42 0.38 5.75
N THR A 65 7.86 -0.28 4.72
CA THR A 65 9.28 -0.36 4.39
C THR A 65 9.46 -0.13 2.90
N ALA A 66 10.46 0.63 2.56
CA ALA A 66 10.77 0.92 1.16
C ALA A 66 11.80 -0.05 0.64
N SER A 67 11.74 -0.33 -0.64
CA SER A 67 12.74 -1.18 -1.27
C SER A 67 12.87 -0.79 -2.74
N GLY A 68 13.80 -1.41 -3.41
CA GLY A 68 14.06 -1.06 -4.80
C GLY A 68 15.10 0.06 -4.83
N SER A 69 14.80 1.11 -5.51
CA SER A 69 15.74 2.22 -5.62
C SER A 69 15.68 3.15 -4.41
N TRP A 70 14.85 2.85 -3.46
CA TRP A 70 14.86 3.56 -2.18
C TRP A 70 14.79 2.49 -1.07
N SER A 71 14.97 2.85 0.15
CA SER A 71 14.99 1.86 1.21
C SER A 71 14.68 2.46 2.57
N GLY A 72 14.52 1.62 3.52
CA GLY A 72 14.34 2.06 4.91
C GLY A 72 12.90 2.04 5.34
N SER A 73 12.69 2.27 6.61
CA SER A 73 11.35 2.34 7.15
C SER A 73 10.72 3.65 6.76
N LYS A 74 9.44 3.63 6.47
CA LYS A 74 8.74 4.84 6.07
C LYS A 74 7.54 5.05 6.98
N ALA A 75 7.11 6.28 7.07
CA ALA A 75 5.91 6.57 7.84
C ALA A 75 4.71 5.98 7.11
N LEU A 76 3.57 5.97 7.73
CA LEU A 76 2.39 5.44 7.10
C LEU A 76 1.86 6.35 6.02
N SER A 77 2.25 7.58 6.01
CA SER A 77 1.95 8.48 4.91
C SER A 77 3.03 9.54 4.86
N GLY A 78 3.23 10.12 3.72
CA GLY A 78 4.22 11.17 3.59
C GLY A 78 4.71 11.31 2.17
N SER A 79 5.81 12.00 2.04
CA SER A 79 6.43 12.16 0.73
C SER A 79 7.93 12.22 0.91
N GLU A 80 8.62 11.88 -0.14
CA GLU A 80 10.06 11.91 -0.10
C GLU A 80 10.58 12.30 -1.47
N THR A 81 11.58 13.18 -1.51
CA THR A 81 12.18 13.61 -2.75
C THR A 81 13.48 12.84 -2.94
N LEU A 82 13.63 12.26 -4.10
CA LEU A 82 14.81 11.45 -4.39
C LEU A 82 15.50 11.97 -5.63
N THR A 83 16.81 11.88 -5.65
CA THR A 83 17.60 12.29 -6.78
C THR A 83 18.37 11.07 -7.25
N PRO A 84 17.89 10.43 -8.30
CA PRO A 84 18.63 9.27 -8.80
C PRO A 84 20.00 9.69 -9.29
N ASP A 85 20.97 8.83 -9.07
CA ASP A 85 22.33 9.17 -9.42
C ASP A 85 22.83 8.38 -10.62
N SER A 86 21.99 7.69 -11.30
CA SER A 86 22.40 6.96 -12.50
C SER A 86 21.22 6.85 -13.45
N GLU A 87 21.51 6.61 -14.69
CA GLU A 87 20.48 6.48 -15.69
C GLU A 87 19.78 5.14 -15.62
N GLY A 88 18.67 5.04 -16.23
CA GLY A 88 17.95 3.79 -16.34
C GLY A 88 16.65 3.85 -15.58
N GLN A 89 15.96 2.75 -15.58
CA GLN A 89 14.69 2.70 -14.92
C GLN A 89 14.88 2.51 -13.43
N LYS A 90 14.21 3.31 -12.65
CA LYS A 90 14.29 3.20 -11.21
C LYS A 90 12.93 2.80 -10.69
N SER A 91 12.89 1.80 -9.84
CA SER A 91 11.63 1.33 -9.28
C SER A 91 11.63 1.58 -7.78
N TYR A 92 10.51 2.02 -7.30
CA TYR A 92 10.36 2.33 -5.89
C TYR A 92 9.18 1.53 -5.36
N THR A 93 9.44 0.65 -4.44
CA THR A 93 8.41 -0.23 -3.88
C THR A 93 8.17 0.11 -2.43
N LEU A 94 6.93 0.19 -2.04
CA LEU A 94 6.59 0.40 -0.65
C LEU A 94 5.79 -0.82 -0.21
N THR A 95 6.22 -1.46 0.86
CA THR A 95 5.54 -2.62 1.40
C THR A 95 5.07 -2.27 2.80
N CYS A 96 3.81 -2.43 3.05
CA CYS A 96 3.26 -2.12 4.36
C CYS A 96 2.57 -3.35 4.91
N SER A 97 2.62 -3.50 6.21
CA SER A 97 1.96 -4.61 6.85
C SER A 97 1.13 -4.10 8.00
N ASN A 98 0.19 -4.89 8.44
CA ASN A 98 -0.64 -4.49 9.56
C ASN A 98 -0.46 -5.46 10.71
N SER A 99 -1.09 -5.18 11.80
CA SER A 99 -0.89 -5.98 12.98
C SER A 99 -1.42 -7.39 12.84
N ALA A 100 -2.23 -7.62 11.86
CA ALA A 100 -2.70 -8.97 11.63
C ALA A 100 -1.72 -9.79 10.81
N GLY A 101 -0.63 -9.19 10.41
CA GLY A 101 0.34 -9.93 9.62
C GLY A 101 0.14 -9.88 8.13
N THR A 102 -0.85 -9.17 7.67
CA THR A 102 -1.09 -9.05 6.24
C THR A 102 -0.22 -7.95 5.68
N SER A 103 0.37 -8.18 4.53
CA SER A 103 1.18 -7.13 3.92
C SER A 103 0.77 -6.91 2.48
N THR A 104 1.08 -5.76 1.97
CA THR A 104 0.79 -5.42 0.60
C THR A 104 1.90 -4.53 0.10
N SER A 105 2.07 -4.45 -1.18
CA SER A 105 3.11 -3.59 -1.74
C SER A 105 2.64 -2.90 -2.98
N ARG A 106 3.25 -1.77 -3.28
CA ARG A 106 3.00 -1.02 -4.49
C ARG A 106 4.32 -0.57 -5.05
N THR A 107 4.39 -0.49 -6.35
CA THR A 107 5.62 -0.08 -7.01
C THR A 107 5.32 1.01 -8.03
N VAL A 108 6.13 2.04 -8.04
CA VAL A 108 6.08 3.04 -9.11
C VAL A 108 7.49 3.14 -9.67
N SER A 109 7.62 3.65 -10.85
CA SER A 109 8.94 3.74 -11.46
C SER A 109 9.09 5.01 -12.27
N THR A 110 10.32 5.39 -12.49
CA THR A 110 10.63 6.53 -13.35
C THR A 110 11.83 6.12 -14.20
N ASN A 111 11.95 6.69 -15.37
CA ASN A 111 13.06 6.42 -16.23
C ASN A 111 13.98 7.62 -16.20
N VAL A 112 15.24 7.41 -15.87
CA VAL A 112 16.21 8.49 -15.78
C VAL A 112 17.02 8.53 -17.04
N ILE A 113 16.98 9.65 -17.72
CA ILE A 113 17.68 9.81 -18.99
C ILE A 113 18.91 10.64 -18.79
N GLY A 114 20.00 10.24 -19.34
CA GLY A 114 21.26 10.94 -19.17
C GLY A 114 21.47 12.13 -20.06
#